data_a762a4f1bda002077842a151c0b281e9
#
_entry.id   a762a4f1bda002077842a151c0b281e9
#
_cell.length_a   1.000
_cell.length_b   1.000
_cell.length_c   1.000
_cell.angle_alpha   90.00
_cell.angle_beta   90.00
_cell.angle_gamma   90.00
#
_symmetry.space_group_name_H-M   'P 1'
#
loop_
_entity.id
_entity.type
_entity.pdbx_description
1 polymer ?
#
loop_
_entity_poly.entity_id
_entity_poly.type
_entity_poly.pdbx_seq_one_letter_code
_entity_poly.pdbx_strand_id
1 'polypeptide(L)'
;MKIDYLIIGSTGAGAIATEVKLAMAFERAGYTAAIASQWWPAHRAVLARSVQSFDLETPMREVQLSEHLDEAIRQMESRLSIPSIRDFCFPESRYSFVPTQALFERAVRTFQVTERFLDEHQIGACVLGPGAEIVTRCFREAARQRSIPAIYIGAALGLFQDRMFLHTEERTLLEDFSHTPYDEIGESDRVALHGLLEGIRDKRRVLTQRNRDIHERALGHIGTVLSHFRRKDWHRLYVTWQFYVHNRVYAAIRGIAARAFYRRFDPNCPYVFFPLHLYNDSQISVRNPHLFQQTWIVQYLARSLPQGYKLYVKGHPGCPQDRLRNLAAMARLENVVLLDPSVNAHKIAMSARAVAVINSTAGAEALIHRKPVIALGNWELKHLGITFDVDDLSNLARIVRDAIDSPPIDESKLCSVFYSIRQAMYPGNIFAREPEYDTVANSLIRKVALVRSQLASHADNIIA
;
A
#
# COMPACT_ATOMS: atom_id res chain seq x y z
N MET A 1 -28.69 15.00 -2.53
CA MET A 1 -28.85 13.84 -3.46
C MET A 1 -28.37 12.59 -2.76
N LYS A 2 -29.00 11.43 -3.01
CA LYS A 2 -28.58 10.15 -2.43
C LYS A 2 -27.57 9.45 -3.35
N ILE A 3 -26.46 9.00 -2.82
CA ILE A 3 -25.40 8.22 -3.48
C ILE A 3 -25.11 7.01 -2.63
N ASP A 4 -25.36 5.80 -3.15
CA ASP A 4 -25.14 4.58 -2.37
C ASP A 4 -23.64 4.26 -2.23
N TYR A 5 -22.85 4.48 -3.28
CA TYR A 5 -21.39 4.26 -3.29
C TYR A 5 -20.63 5.45 -3.89
N LEU A 6 -19.81 6.09 -3.09
CA LEU A 6 -18.92 7.17 -3.52
C LEU A 6 -17.50 6.63 -3.65
N ILE A 7 -16.97 6.59 -4.87
CA ILE A 7 -15.58 6.21 -5.14
C ILE A 7 -14.71 7.45 -5.03
N ILE A 8 -13.71 7.43 -4.15
CA ILE A 8 -12.75 8.52 -4.04
C ILE A 8 -11.68 8.31 -5.09
N GLY A 9 -11.75 9.11 -6.16
CA GLY A 9 -10.93 8.97 -7.34
C GLY A 9 -9.47 9.31 -7.09
N SER A 10 -8.57 8.53 -7.71
CA SER A 10 -7.13 8.78 -7.70
C SER A 10 -6.71 9.78 -8.79
N THR A 11 -5.47 10.26 -8.72
CA THR A 11 -4.91 11.20 -9.71
C THR A 11 -4.36 10.53 -10.97
N GLY A 12 -4.31 9.21 -11.02
CA GLY A 12 -3.69 8.46 -12.11
C GLY A 12 -4.64 8.21 -13.30
N ALA A 13 -4.25 8.55 -14.51
CA ALA A 13 -5.07 8.30 -15.72
C ALA A 13 -5.48 6.83 -15.89
N GLY A 14 -4.63 5.88 -15.51
CA GLY A 14 -4.96 4.44 -15.54
C GLY A 14 -6.02 4.02 -14.52
N ALA A 15 -6.11 4.72 -13.39
CA ALA A 15 -7.10 4.44 -12.36
C ALA A 15 -8.51 4.89 -12.78
N ILE A 16 -8.63 5.97 -13.54
CA ILE A 16 -9.94 6.49 -13.99
C ILE A 16 -10.76 5.44 -14.74
N ALA A 17 -10.13 4.66 -15.61
CA ALA A 17 -10.83 3.61 -16.34
C ALA A 17 -11.36 2.50 -15.40
N THR A 18 -10.57 2.15 -14.38
CA THR A 18 -10.94 1.18 -13.34
C THR A 18 -12.09 1.71 -12.48
N GLU A 19 -12.00 2.96 -12.04
CA GLU A 19 -13.02 3.62 -11.21
C GLU A 19 -14.36 3.74 -11.95
N VAL A 20 -14.34 4.13 -13.23
CA VAL A 20 -15.53 4.20 -14.09
C VAL A 20 -16.18 2.83 -14.23
N LYS A 21 -15.40 1.79 -14.54
CA LYS A 21 -15.94 0.42 -14.70
C LYS A 21 -16.52 -0.10 -13.38
N LEU A 22 -15.91 0.23 -12.25
CA LEU A 22 -16.42 -0.12 -10.93
C LEU A 22 -17.74 0.62 -10.63
N ALA A 23 -17.85 1.91 -10.94
CA ALA A 23 -19.09 2.67 -10.78
C ALA A 23 -20.23 2.06 -11.63
N MET A 24 -19.94 1.75 -12.88
CA MET A 24 -20.91 1.07 -13.77
C MET A 24 -21.32 -0.33 -13.26
N ALA A 25 -20.43 -1.04 -12.55
CA ALA A 25 -20.76 -2.32 -11.93
C ALA A 25 -21.73 -2.15 -10.75
N PHE A 26 -21.57 -1.12 -9.93
CA PHE A 26 -22.57 -0.78 -8.90
C PHE A 26 -23.92 -0.43 -9.50
N GLU A 27 -23.95 0.33 -10.61
CA GLU A 27 -25.19 0.69 -11.30
C GLU A 27 -25.90 -0.56 -11.86
N ARG A 28 -25.17 -1.51 -12.45
CA ARG A 28 -25.73 -2.79 -12.88
C ARG A 28 -26.29 -3.62 -11.73
N ALA A 29 -25.72 -3.47 -10.53
CA ALA A 29 -26.23 -4.11 -9.32
C ALA A 29 -27.42 -3.35 -8.70
N GLY A 30 -27.91 -2.26 -9.31
CA GLY A 30 -29.08 -1.50 -8.88
C GLY A 30 -28.78 -0.40 -7.84
N TYR A 31 -27.52 0.01 -7.68
CA TYR A 31 -27.10 1.06 -6.75
C TYR A 31 -26.68 2.33 -7.48
N THR A 32 -26.89 3.48 -6.84
CA THR A 32 -26.35 4.75 -7.35
C THR A 32 -24.88 4.87 -6.98
N ALA A 33 -24.03 5.14 -7.99
CA ALA A 33 -22.60 5.31 -7.79
C ALA A 33 -22.11 6.63 -8.37
N ALA A 34 -21.09 7.22 -7.72
CA ALA A 34 -20.44 8.43 -8.19
C ALA A 34 -18.95 8.41 -7.89
N ILE A 35 -18.17 9.22 -8.62
CA ILE A 35 -16.74 9.38 -8.42
C ILE A 35 -16.45 10.80 -7.96
N ALA A 36 -15.83 10.96 -6.78
CA ALA A 36 -15.31 12.24 -6.30
C ALA A 36 -13.88 12.42 -6.82
N SER A 37 -13.72 13.27 -7.83
CA SER A 37 -12.45 13.46 -8.54
C SER A 37 -11.67 14.64 -7.96
N GLN A 38 -10.48 14.37 -7.44
CA GLN A 38 -9.57 15.39 -6.92
C GLN A 38 -8.72 16.07 -8.01
N TRP A 39 -9.00 15.78 -9.28
CA TRP A 39 -8.31 16.32 -10.43
C TRP A 39 -9.28 16.57 -11.58
N TRP A 40 -9.40 17.83 -11.98
CA TRP A 40 -10.40 18.23 -12.98
C TRP A 40 -10.34 17.49 -14.34
N PRO A 41 -9.17 17.17 -14.94
CA PRO A 41 -9.15 16.33 -16.13
C PRO A 41 -9.71 14.92 -15.90
N ALA A 42 -9.55 14.35 -14.68
CA ALA A 42 -10.18 13.10 -14.30
C ALA A 42 -11.70 13.26 -14.25
N HIS A 43 -12.20 14.30 -13.59
CA HIS A 43 -13.62 14.64 -13.54
C HIS A 43 -14.23 14.69 -14.96
N ARG A 44 -13.63 15.43 -15.88
CA ARG A 44 -14.09 15.49 -17.27
C ARG A 44 -14.05 14.13 -18.00
N ALA A 45 -13.00 13.36 -17.74
CA ALA A 45 -12.86 12.04 -18.34
C ALA A 45 -13.91 11.05 -17.84
N VAL A 46 -14.36 11.16 -16.60
CA VAL A 46 -15.44 10.37 -16.01
C VAL A 46 -16.78 10.79 -16.62
N LEU A 47 -17.09 12.09 -16.64
CA LEU A 47 -18.33 12.61 -17.24
C LEU A 47 -18.48 12.21 -18.72
N ALA A 48 -17.38 12.21 -19.48
CA ALA A 48 -17.39 11.77 -20.87
C ALA A 48 -17.77 10.29 -21.07
N ARG A 49 -17.81 9.51 -19.97
CA ARG A 49 -18.22 8.09 -19.94
C ARG A 49 -19.60 7.88 -19.31
N SER A 50 -20.38 8.96 -19.18
CA SER A 50 -21.75 8.95 -18.62
C SER A 50 -21.83 8.43 -17.18
N VAL A 51 -20.76 8.52 -16.41
CA VAL A 51 -20.73 8.22 -14.98
C VAL A 51 -20.79 9.53 -14.21
N GLN A 52 -21.56 9.54 -13.11
CA GLN A 52 -21.66 10.70 -12.24
C GLN A 52 -20.31 11.01 -11.61
N SER A 53 -19.88 12.27 -11.69
CA SER A 53 -18.62 12.73 -11.13
C SER A 53 -18.78 14.09 -10.43
N PHE A 54 -18.06 14.25 -9.32
CA PHE A 54 -17.94 15.50 -8.59
C PHE A 54 -16.52 16.02 -8.70
N ASP A 55 -16.39 17.30 -9.06
CA ASP A 55 -15.10 17.99 -9.06
C ASP A 55 -14.81 18.50 -7.64
N LEU A 56 -13.80 17.94 -7.01
CA LEU A 56 -13.31 18.43 -5.71
C LEU A 56 -12.22 19.50 -5.87
N GLU A 57 -11.57 19.59 -7.04
CA GLU A 57 -10.44 20.50 -7.23
C GLU A 57 -10.86 21.96 -7.26
N THR A 58 -11.94 22.28 -7.98
CA THR A 58 -12.42 23.67 -8.09
C THR A 58 -12.83 24.22 -6.72
N PRO A 59 -13.71 23.56 -5.92
CA PRO A 59 -14.02 24.02 -4.58
C PRO A 59 -12.80 24.15 -3.66
N MET A 60 -11.83 23.20 -3.74
CA MET A 60 -10.60 23.30 -2.94
C MET A 60 -9.77 24.55 -3.27
N ARG A 61 -9.79 25.03 -4.52
CA ARG A 61 -9.11 26.26 -4.93
C ARG A 61 -9.82 27.51 -4.46
N GLU A 62 -11.15 27.46 -4.35
CA GLU A 62 -12.01 28.60 -3.95
C GLU A 62 -12.04 28.80 -2.43
N VAL A 63 -11.70 27.77 -1.65
CA VAL A 63 -11.62 27.91 -0.19
C VAL A 63 -10.60 28.97 0.18
N GLN A 64 -11.07 30.04 0.82
CA GLN A 64 -10.20 31.02 1.45
C GLN A 64 -9.78 30.51 2.83
N LEU A 65 -8.48 30.30 3.01
CA LEU A 65 -7.96 29.98 4.34
C LEU A 65 -7.97 31.23 5.21
N SER A 66 -8.29 31.07 6.49
CA SER A 66 -8.12 32.14 7.47
C SER A 66 -6.66 32.58 7.52
N GLU A 67 -6.40 33.83 7.91
CA GLU A 67 -5.02 34.33 8.10
C GLU A 67 -4.22 33.49 9.12
N HIS A 68 -4.90 32.71 9.96
CA HIS A 68 -4.32 31.87 11.00
C HIS A 68 -4.39 30.38 10.61
N LEU A 69 -3.47 29.92 9.76
CA LEU A 69 -3.39 28.52 9.32
C LEU A 69 -3.30 27.55 10.51
N ASP A 70 -2.54 27.89 11.55
CA ASP A 70 -2.37 27.03 12.73
C ASP A 70 -3.67 26.78 13.49
N GLU A 71 -4.58 27.74 13.50
CA GLU A 71 -5.90 27.57 14.12
C GLU A 71 -6.78 26.64 13.26
N ALA A 72 -6.78 26.84 11.95
CA ALA A 72 -7.50 25.97 11.01
C ALA A 72 -6.98 24.51 11.09
N ILE A 73 -5.67 24.32 11.29
CA ILE A 73 -5.07 22.99 11.53
C ILE A 73 -5.62 22.39 12.83
N ARG A 74 -5.59 23.13 13.95
CA ARG A 74 -6.11 22.62 15.23
C ARG A 74 -7.59 22.23 15.13
N GLN A 75 -8.39 23.02 14.42
CA GLN A 75 -9.80 22.70 14.19
C GLN A 75 -9.96 21.41 13.37
N MET A 76 -9.18 21.23 12.31
CA MET A 76 -9.17 20.00 11.51
C MET A 76 -8.75 18.78 12.35
N GLU A 77 -7.66 18.90 13.12
CA GLU A 77 -7.16 17.84 14.00
C GLU A 77 -8.22 17.41 15.02
N SER A 78 -8.88 18.39 15.65
CA SER A 78 -9.95 18.14 16.61
C SER A 78 -11.17 17.48 15.96
N ARG A 79 -11.67 18.04 14.85
CA ARG A 79 -12.88 17.55 14.18
C ARG A 79 -12.71 16.17 13.58
N LEU A 80 -11.55 15.87 13.00
CA LEU A 80 -11.25 14.54 12.46
C LEU A 80 -10.74 13.56 13.53
N SER A 81 -10.49 14.03 14.75
CA SER A 81 -9.88 13.24 15.83
C SER A 81 -8.52 12.64 15.41
N ILE A 82 -7.74 13.39 14.63
CA ILE A 82 -6.41 12.99 14.21
C ILE A 82 -5.35 13.56 15.17
N PRO A 83 -4.33 12.78 15.54
CA PRO A 83 -3.33 13.22 16.52
C PRO A 83 -2.38 14.29 15.98
N SER A 84 -2.16 14.36 14.68
CA SER A 84 -1.24 15.32 14.06
C SER A 84 -1.44 15.43 12.55
N ILE A 85 -1.58 16.67 12.05
CA ILE A 85 -1.57 16.94 10.61
C ILE A 85 -0.25 16.53 9.95
N ARG A 86 0.86 16.53 10.70
CA ARG A 86 2.17 16.13 10.18
C ARG A 86 2.20 14.64 9.84
N ASP A 87 1.68 13.78 10.72
CA ASP A 87 1.51 12.35 10.46
C ASP A 87 0.46 12.11 9.38
N PHE A 88 -0.62 12.87 9.43
CA PHE A 88 -1.69 12.81 8.43
C PHE A 88 -1.20 13.10 7.00
N CYS A 89 -0.35 14.11 6.81
CA CYS A 89 0.21 14.49 5.51
C CYS A 89 1.48 13.71 5.13
N PHE A 90 2.06 12.94 6.07
CA PHE A 90 3.34 12.25 5.85
C PHE A 90 3.36 11.36 4.61
N PRO A 91 2.38 10.49 4.33
CA PRO A 91 2.41 9.64 3.15
C PRO A 91 2.51 10.43 1.85
N GLU A 92 1.67 11.46 1.69
CA GLU A 92 1.67 12.28 0.47
C GLU A 92 2.94 13.11 0.32
N SER A 93 3.54 13.56 1.41
CA SER A 93 4.80 14.30 1.40
C SER A 93 5.96 13.52 0.75
N ARG A 94 5.84 12.18 0.66
CA ARG A 94 6.91 11.32 0.13
C ARG A 94 6.97 11.30 -1.40
N TYR A 95 5.89 11.65 -2.08
CA TYR A 95 5.83 11.62 -3.54
C TYR A 95 5.32 12.92 -4.18
N SER A 96 4.71 13.82 -3.42
CA SER A 96 4.09 15.02 -4.00
C SER A 96 5.07 16.16 -4.32
N PHE A 97 6.27 16.16 -3.72
CA PHE A 97 7.27 17.24 -3.84
C PHE A 97 6.75 18.63 -3.45
N VAL A 98 5.66 18.68 -2.70
CA VAL A 98 5.03 19.92 -2.24
C VAL A 98 5.70 20.36 -0.94
N PRO A 99 6.00 21.66 -0.75
CA PRO A 99 6.47 22.18 0.53
C PRO A 99 5.49 21.86 1.66
N THR A 100 6.02 21.59 2.85
CA THR A 100 5.23 21.14 4.01
C THR A 100 4.06 22.08 4.34
N GLN A 101 4.28 23.39 4.30
CA GLN A 101 3.22 24.37 4.56
C GLN A 101 2.10 24.28 3.52
N ALA A 102 2.45 24.20 2.23
CA ALA A 102 1.46 24.06 1.16
C ALA A 102 0.69 22.74 1.23
N LEU A 103 1.31 21.66 1.77
CA LEU A 103 0.60 20.42 2.08
C LEU A 103 -0.42 20.60 3.19
N PHE A 104 -0.09 21.34 4.25
CA PHE A 104 -1.00 21.61 5.34
C PHE A 104 -2.17 22.49 4.88
N GLU A 105 -1.90 23.54 4.11
CA GLU A 105 -2.95 24.37 3.49
C GLU A 105 -3.87 23.51 2.62
N ARG A 106 -3.31 22.62 1.81
CA ARG A 106 -4.08 21.67 0.98
C ARG A 106 -4.92 20.74 1.84
N ALA A 107 -4.38 20.21 2.94
CA ALA A 107 -5.11 19.33 3.84
C ALA A 107 -6.32 20.04 4.46
N VAL A 108 -6.15 21.26 4.95
CA VAL A 108 -7.25 22.06 5.50
C VAL A 108 -8.32 22.38 4.45
N ARG A 109 -7.92 22.80 3.24
CA ARG A 109 -8.87 23.02 2.13
C ARG A 109 -9.64 21.75 1.77
N THR A 110 -8.92 20.63 1.66
CA THR A 110 -9.53 19.34 1.37
C THR A 110 -10.52 18.92 2.44
N PHE A 111 -10.15 19.10 3.71
CA PHE A 111 -11.02 18.81 4.84
C PHE A 111 -12.32 19.62 4.77
N GLN A 112 -12.25 20.95 4.56
CA GLN A 112 -13.43 21.81 4.50
C GLN A 112 -14.36 21.44 3.33
N VAL A 113 -13.77 21.10 2.16
CA VAL A 113 -14.56 20.65 1.00
C VAL A 113 -15.19 19.29 1.27
N THR A 114 -14.45 18.36 1.90
CA THR A 114 -14.98 17.04 2.26
C THR A 114 -16.14 17.11 3.23
N GLU A 115 -16.02 17.93 4.29
CA GLU A 115 -17.09 18.16 5.26
C GLU A 115 -18.35 18.66 4.58
N ARG A 116 -18.23 19.76 3.80
CA ARG A 116 -19.35 20.35 3.05
C ARG A 116 -19.98 19.32 2.11
N PHE A 117 -19.15 18.57 1.38
CA PHE A 117 -19.62 17.57 0.45
C PHE A 117 -20.45 16.47 1.13
N LEU A 118 -19.99 15.97 2.29
CA LEU A 118 -20.70 14.93 3.04
C LEU A 118 -21.96 15.47 3.71
N ASP A 119 -22.03 16.77 4.04
CA ASP A 119 -23.22 17.39 4.59
C ASP A 119 -24.30 17.68 3.51
N GLU A 120 -23.88 17.99 2.28
CA GLU A 120 -24.78 18.26 1.15
C GLU A 120 -25.33 16.98 0.49
N HIS A 121 -24.70 15.84 0.68
CA HIS A 121 -25.03 14.59 0.01
C HIS A 121 -25.27 13.45 1.00
N GLN A 122 -26.30 12.65 0.76
CA GLN A 122 -26.54 11.41 1.50
C GLN A 122 -25.67 10.28 0.94
N ILE A 123 -24.52 10.06 1.56
CA ILE A 123 -23.56 9.04 1.13
C ILE A 123 -23.81 7.74 1.89
N GLY A 124 -24.02 6.66 1.16
CA GLY A 124 -24.21 5.35 1.73
C GLY A 124 -22.91 4.67 2.17
N ALA A 125 -21.86 4.74 1.34
CA ALA A 125 -20.53 4.24 1.66
C ALA A 125 -19.47 4.95 0.81
N CYS A 126 -18.24 5.03 1.32
CA CYS A 126 -17.06 5.50 0.59
C CYS A 126 -16.18 4.31 0.18
N VAL A 127 -15.76 4.27 -1.07
CA VAL A 127 -14.78 3.30 -1.60
C VAL A 127 -13.45 4.02 -1.78
N LEU A 128 -12.42 3.55 -1.10
CA LEU A 128 -11.15 4.25 -0.94
C LEU A 128 -10.01 3.50 -1.65
N GLY A 129 -9.08 4.26 -2.21
CA GLY A 129 -7.78 3.74 -2.67
C GLY A 129 -6.81 3.40 -1.53
N PRO A 130 -5.51 3.23 -1.81
CA PRO A 130 -4.51 2.76 -0.83
C PRO A 130 -4.25 3.67 0.39
N GLY A 131 -4.87 4.83 0.50
CA GLY A 131 -4.81 5.68 1.70
C GLY A 131 -3.61 6.63 1.79
N ALA A 132 -2.77 6.75 0.75
CA ALA A 132 -1.61 7.65 0.78
C ALA A 132 -1.96 9.13 0.51
N GLU A 133 -3.09 9.39 -0.12
CA GLU A 133 -3.51 10.72 -0.55
C GLU A 133 -4.33 11.44 0.54
N ILE A 134 -4.08 12.72 0.75
CA ILE A 134 -4.78 13.55 1.73
C ILE A 134 -6.30 13.51 1.51
N VAL A 135 -6.77 13.54 0.25
CA VAL A 135 -8.21 13.49 -0.08
C VAL A 135 -8.83 12.18 0.44
N THR A 136 -8.21 11.04 0.14
CA THR A 136 -8.69 9.74 0.62
C THR A 136 -8.77 9.69 2.14
N ARG A 137 -7.76 10.23 2.83
CA ARG A 137 -7.70 10.27 4.29
C ARG A 137 -8.74 11.24 4.89
N CYS A 138 -8.97 12.40 4.27
CA CYS A 138 -10.05 13.32 4.69
C CYS A 138 -11.43 12.65 4.58
N PHE A 139 -11.72 12.00 3.44
CA PHE A 139 -12.99 11.30 3.27
C PHE A 139 -13.14 10.15 4.27
N ARG A 140 -12.09 9.39 4.53
CA ARG A 140 -12.12 8.30 5.52
C ARG A 140 -12.48 8.82 6.91
N GLU A 141 -11.77 9.84 7.40
CA GLU A 141 -11.99 10.34 8.75
C GLU A 141 -13.35 11.05 8.88
N ALA A 142 -13.73 11.86 7.90
CA ALA A 142 -15.02 12.56 7.90
C ALA A 142 -16.21 11.57 7.76
N ALA A 143 -16.06 10.51 6.99
CA ALA A 143 -17.05 9.44 6.88
C ALA A 143 -17.18 8.67 8.22
N ARG A 144 -16.05 8.34 8.87
CA ARG A 144 -16.04 7.69 10.19
C ARG A 144 -16.80 8.50 11.24
N GLN A 145 -16.62 9.83 11.28
CA GLN A 145 -17.33 10.72 12.18
C GLN A 145 -18.86 10.72 11.97
N ARG A 146 -19.30 10.36 10.77
CA ARG A 146 -20.71 10.28 10.38
C ARG A 146 -21.27 8.86 10.36
N SER A 147 -20.52 7.89 10.86
CA SER A 147 -20.88 6.45 10.79
C SER A 147 -21.15 5.99 9.34
N ILE A 148 -20.52 6.60 8.35
CA ILE A 148 -20.57 6.18 6.95
C ILE A 148 -19.47 5.13 6.74
N PRO A 149 -19.80 3.90 6.26
CA PRO A 149 -18.80 2.90 5.94
C PRO A 149 -17.77 3.43 4.93
N ALA A 150 -16.50 3.32 5.26
CA ALA A 150 -15.37 3.70 4.42
C ALA A 150 -14.48 2.48 4.21
N ILE A 151 -14.45 1.95 2.98
CA ILE A 151 -13.82 0.66 2.66
C ILE A 151 -12.60 0.89 1.78
N TYR A 152 -11.44 0.46 2.26
CA TYR A 152 -10.22 0.37 1.48
C TYR A 152 -10.17 -0.92 0.69
N ILE A 153 -9.65 -0.83 -0.54
CA ILE A 153 -9.34 -2.00 -1.36
C ILE A 153 -7.83 -2.27 -1.28
N GLY A 154 -7.47 -3.38 -0.65
CA GLY A 154 -6.10 -3.85 -0.51
C GLY A 154 -5.74 -4.89 -1.56
N ALA A 155 -4.53 -4.78 -2.14
CA ALA A 155 -4.03 -5.80 -3.05
C ALA A 155 -3.78 -7.11 -2.30
N ALA A 156 -4.12 -8.24 -2.92
CA ALA A 156 -3.73 -9.55 -2.48
C ALA A 156 -2.19 -9.69 -2.44
N LEU A 157 -1.70 -10.65 -1.66
CA LEU A 157 -0.28 -11.02 -1.56
C LEU A 157 0.35 -11.50 -2.89
N GLY A 158 -0.35 -11.38 -4.02
CA GLY A 158 0.03 -11.99 -5.29
C GLY A 158 -0.22 -13.50 -5.36
N LEU A 159 -0.48 -14.13 -4.22
CA LEU A 159 -0.79 -15.55 -4.09
C LEU A 159 -2.19 -15.89 -4.61
N PHE A 160 -3.18 -15.07 -4.23
CA PHE A 160 -4.58 -15.24 -4.58
C PHE A 160 -5.01 -14.17 -5.59
N GLN A 161 -4.77 -14.41 -6.87
CA GLN A 161 -5.03 -13.43 -7.94
C GLN A 161 -6.53 -13.20 -8.20
N ASP A 162 -7.38 -14.08 -7.70
CA ASP A 162 -8.85 -14.02 -7.76
C ASP A 162 -9.47 -13.33 -6.54
N ARG A 163 -8.67 -12.82 -5.60
CA ARG A 163 -9.11 -12.28 -4.32
C ARG A 163 -8.49 -10.91 -4.03
N MET A 164 -9.15 -10.16 -3.13
CA MET A 164 -8.67 -8.87 -2.61
C MET A 164 -8.97 -8.75 -1.13
N PHE A 165 -8.23 -7.89 -0.44
CA PHE A 165 -8.58 -7.46 0.92
C PHE A 165 -9.56 -6.28 0.86
N LEU A 166 -10.58 -6.32 1.71
CA LEU A 166 -11.47 -5.20 1.99
C LEU A 166 -11.40 -4.88 3.48
N HIS A 167 -10.95 -3.68 3.82
CA HIS A 167 -10.69 -3.28 5.19
C HIS A 167 -11.15 -1.86 5.48
N THR A 168 -11.42 -1.55 6.75
CA THR A 168 -11.88 -0.24 7.21
C THR A 168 -10.73 0.60 7.78
N GLU A 169 -9.66 -0.03 8.24
CA GLU A 169 -8.49 0.62 8.83
C GLU A 169 -7.31 0.68 7.86
N GLU A 170 -6.61 1.82 7.77
CA GLU A 170 -5.47 2.02 6.85
C GLU A 170 -4.33 1.04 7.08
N ARG A 171 -4.11 0.62 8.32
CA ARG A 171 -2.95 -0.18 8.73
C ARG A 171 -3.22 -1.66 8.84
N THR A 172 -4.49 -2.06 8.85
CA THR A 172 -4.90 -3.47 9.01
C THR A 172 -5.54 -3.97 7.71
N LEU A 173 -4.97 -5.00 7.10
CA LEU A 173 -5.54 -5.63 5.90
C LEU A 173 -6.44 -6.81 6.23
N LEU A 174 -6.12 -7.51 7.30
CA LEU A 174 -6.72 -8.79 7.67
C LEU A 174 -7.66 -8.57 8.86
N GLU A 175 -8.86 -8.02 8.59
CA GLU A 175 -9.87 -7.73 9.63
C GLU A 175 -10.74 -8.95 9.94
N ASP A 176 -11.11 -9.73 8.92
CA ASP A 176 -12.10 -10.80 9.02
C ASP A 176 -11.41 -12.19 9.17
N PHE A 177 -10.23 -12.23 9.80
CA PHE A 177 -9.43 -13.45 9.92
C PHE A 177 -9.98 -14.40 10.99
N SER A 178 -10.18 -15.66 10.60
CA SER A 178 -10.43 -16.78 11.49
C SER A 178 -9.50 -17.93 11.12
N HIS A 179 -8.77 -18.45 12.10
CA HIS A 179 -7.83 -19.56 11.86
C HIS A 179 -8.59 -20.86 11.67
N THR A 180 -8.31 -21.55 10.56
CA THR A 180 -8.80 -22.90 10.28
C THR A 180 -7.67 -23.90 10.46
N PRO A 181 -7.72 -24.84 11.39
CA PRO A 181 -6.74 -25.92 11.55
C PRO A 181 -6.60 -26.73 10.26
N TYR A 182 -5.39 -27.23 9.99
CA TYR A 182 -5.11 -27.97 8.75
C TYR A 182 -6.05 -29.18 8.56
N ASP A 183 -6.36 -29.91 9.64
CA ASP A 183 -7.20 -31.12 9.59
C ASP A 183 -8.67 -30.80 9.30
N GLU A 184 -9.11 -29.57 9.54
CA GLU A 184 -10.46 -29.11 9.23
C GLU A 184 -10.62 -28.60 7.78
N ILE A 185 -9.52 -28.45 7.05
CA ILE A 185 -9.55 -28.05 5.62
C ILE A 185 -10.01 -29.25 4.79
N GLY A 186 -10.99 -29.04 3.93
CA GLY A 186 -11.48 -30.06 3.00
C GLY A 186 -10.37 -30.57 2.08
N GLU A 187 -10.40 -31.84 1.72
CA GLU A 187 -9.36 -32.47 0.89
C GLU A 187 -9.14 -31.77 -0.45
N SER A 188 -10.21 -31.36 -1.13
CA SER A 188 -10.14 -30.62 -2.40
C SER A 188 -9.41 -29.28 -2.24
N ASP A 189 -9.64 -28.57 -1.14
CA ASP A 189 -8.98 -27.28 -0.86
C ASP A 189 -7.51 -27.48 -0.50
N ARG A 190 -7.18 -28.52 0.26
CA ARG A 190 -5.79 -28.90 0.54
C ARG A 190 -5.02 -29.18 -0.74
N VAL A 191 -5.57 -30.01 -1.62
CA VAL A 191 -4.93 -30.33 -2.92
C VAL A 191 -4.76 -29.08 -3.77
N ALA A 192 -5.77 -28.24 -3.86
CA ALA A 192 -5.71 -26.98 -4.63
C ALA A 192 -4.64 -26.03 -4.07
N LEU A 193 -4.56 -25.91 -2.74
CA LEU A 193 -3.58 -25.04 -2.10
C LEU A 193 -2.15 -25.58 -2.23
N HIS A 194 -1.92 -26.87 -2.05
CA HIS A 194 -0.62 -27.50 -2.29
C HIS A 194 -0.18 -27.29 -3.74
N GLY A 195 -1.06 -27.52 -4.71
CA GLY A 195 -0.76 -27.29 -6.14
C GLY A 195 -0.43 -25.81 -6.44
N LEU A 196 -1.08 -24.85 -5.73
CA LEU A 196 -0.77 -23.43 -5.83
C LEU A 196 0.64 -23.13 -5.30
N LEU A 197 0.99 -23.63 -4.11
CA LEU A 197 2.29 -23.42 -3.47
C LEU A 197 3.42 -24.05 -4.29
N GLU A 198 3.24 -25.27 -4.76
CA GLU A 198 4.19 -25.94 -5.66
C GLU A 198 4.37 -25.18 -6.97
N GLY A 199 3.28 -24.69 -7.57
CA GLY A 199 3.36 -23.89 -8.80
C GLY A 199 4.20 -22.61 -8.62
N ILE A 200 4.24 -22.03 -7.42
CA ILE A 200 5.10 -20.89 -7.10
C ILE A 200 6.54 -21.34 -6.86
N ARG A 201 6.77 -22.43 -6.11
CA ARG A 201 8.08 -23.02 -5.87
C ARG A 201 8.79 -23.39 -7.18
N ASP A 202 8.04 -23.95 -8.12
CA ASP A 202 8.55 -24.35 -9.45
C ASP A 202 8.67 -23.17 -10.43
N LYS A 203 8.48 -21.92 -9.98
CA LYS A 203 8.51 -20.69 -10.81
C LYS A 203 7.47 -20.66 -11.95
N ARG A 204 6.45 -21.51 -11.94
CA ARG A 204 5.34 -21.46 -12.89
C ARG A 204 4.42 -20.27 -12.66
N ARG A 205 4.44 -19.68 -11.44
CA ARG A 205 3.72 -18.48 -11.05
C ARG A 205 4.68 -17.49 -10.41
N VAL A 206 4.49 -16.20 -10.68
CA VAL A 206 5.26 -15.10 -10.10
C VAL A 206 4.31 -14.29 -9.25
N LEU A 207 4.66 -14.07 -7.97
CA LEU A 207 3.83 -13.26 -7.04
C LEU A 207 3.76 -11.79 -7.44
N THR A 208 4.79 -11.28 -8.10
CA THR A 208 4.85 -9.88 -8.54
C THR A 208 4.34 -9.76 -9.98
N GLN A 209 3.21 -9.11 -10.17
CA GLN A 209 2.76 -8.71 -11.52
C GLN A 209 3.71 -7.61 -12.04
N ARG A 210 4.49 -7.94 -13.06
CA ARG A 210 5.32 -6.97 -13.76
C ARG A 210 4.41 -6.08 -14.59
N ASN A 211 4.20 -4.85 -14.15
CA ASN A 211 3.49 -3.83 -14.91
C ASN A 211 4.29 -3.53 -16.20
N ARG A 212 3.88 -4.14 -17.33
CA ARG A 212 4.57 -3.99 -18.64
C ARG A 212 4.21 -2.72 -19.40
N ASP A 213 3.23 -1.93 -18.95
CA ASP A 213 2.66 -0.83 -19.73
C ASP A 213 3.38 0.52 -19.52
N ILE A 214 4.71 0.53 -19.67
CA ILE A 214 5.50 1.78 -19.57
C ILE A 214 5.26 2.68 -20.80
N HIS A 215 4.99 2.10 -21.98
CA HIS A 215 4.83 2.87 -23.22
C HIS A 215 3.46 3.56 -23.35
N GLU A 216 2.35 2.90 -22.97
CA GLU A 216 1.03 3.54 -22.98
C GLU A 216 0.93 4.69 -21.97
N ARG A 217 1.63 4.58 -20.85
CA ARG A 217 1.72 5.66 -19.85
C ARG A 217 2.40 6.92 -20.39
N ALA A 218 3.39 6.80 -21.28
CA ALA A 218 4.14 7.93 -21.82
C ALA A 218 3.26 8.85 -22.67
N LEU A 219 2.39 8.30 -23.53
CA LEU A 219 1.46 9.08 -24.37
C LEU A 219 0.37 9.78 -23.54
N GLY A 220 -0.16 9.12 -22.50
CA GLY A 220 -1.09 9.74 -21.57
C GLY A 220 -0.51 10.95 -20.82
N HIS A 221 0.80 10.96 -20.57
CA HIS A 221 1.48 12.07 -19.89
C HIS A 221 1.64 13.32 -20.76
N ILE A 222 1.76 13.20 -22.08
CA ILE A 222 1.82 14.36 -22.98
C ILE A 222 0.52 15.16 -22.91
N GLY A 223 -0.63 14.49 -22.93
CA GLY A 223 -1.93 15.14 -22.73
C GLY A 223 -2.07 15.85 -21.38
N THR A 224 -1.53 15.24 -20.33
CA THR A 224 -1.50 15.81 -18.98
C THR A 224 -0.65 17.08 -18.92
N VAL A 225 0.57 17.05 -19.48
CA VAL A 225 1.45 18.23 -19.54
C VAL A 225 0.80 19.37 -20.32
N LEU A 226 0.22 19.07 -21.50
CA LEU A 226 -0.49 20.05 -22.30
C LEU A 226 -1.71 20.65 -21.56
N SER A 227 -2.42 19.86 -20.79
CA SER A 227 -3.55 20.35 -19.99
C SER A 227 -3.10 21.31 -18.89
N HIS A 228 -2.01 21.02 -18.20
CA HIS A 228 -1.44 21.90 -17.18
C HIS A 228 -0.91 23.21 -17.79
N PHE A 229 -0.27 23.12 -18.96
CA PHE A 229 0.22 24.31 -19.69
C PHE A 229 -0.94 25.23 -20.11
N ARG A 230 -1.98 24.67 -20.73
CA ARG A 230 -3.18 25.43 -21.13
C ARG A 230 -3.89 26.11 -19.96
N ARG A 231 -3.82 25.52 -18.76
CA ARG A 231 -4.44 26.04 -17.54
C ARG A 231 -3.55 27.00 -16.77
N LYS A 232 -2.33 27.24 -17.24
CA LYS A 232 -1.32 28.02 -16.54
C LYS A 232 -1.04 27.50 -15.13
N ASP A 233 -1.19 26.18 -14.91
CA ASP A 233 -0.92 25.51 -13.64
C ASP A 233 0.58 25.18 -13.56
N TRP A 234 1.37 26.20 -13.30
CA TRP A 234 2.83 26.13 -13.26
C TRP A 234 3.34 25.18 -12.17
N HIS A 235 2.60 25.09 -11.06
CA HIS A 235 2.95 24.17 -9.98
C HIS A 235 2.84 22.71 -10.44
N ARG A 236 1.74 22.32 -11.07
CA ARG A 236 1.58 20.97 -11.61
C ARG A 236 2.49 20.65 -12.77
N LEU A 237 2.80 21.63 -13.62
CA LEU A 237 3.85 21.49 -14.62
C LEU A 237 5.20 21.20 -13.98
N TYR A 238 5.55 21.93 -12.91
CA TYR A 238 6.78 21.69 -12.16
C TYR A 238 6.81 20.31 -11.52
N VAL A 239 5.72 19.88 -10.84
CA VAL A 239 5.60 18.53 -10.26
C VAL A 239 5.71 17.45 -11.33
N THR A 240 5.06 17.63 -12.48
CA THR A 240 5.12 16.70 -13.60
C THR A 240 6.54 16.61 -14.16
N TRP A 241 7.21 17.75 -14.34
CA TRP A 241 8.60 17.79 -14.77
C TRP A 241 9.54 17.13 -13.75
N GLN A 242 9.38 17.43 -12.46
CA GLN A 242 10.14 16.79 -11.37
C GLN A 242 9.97 15.27 -11.39
N PHE A 243 8.73 14.79 -11.54
CA PHE A 243 8.45 13.36 -11.49
C PHE A 243 8.98 12.61 -12.72
N TYR A 244 8.78 13.14 -13.93
CA TYR A 244 9.06 12.41 -15.17
C TYR A 244 10.44 12.69 -15.77
N VAL A 245 10.99 13.87 -15.57
CA VAL A 245 12.27 14.28 -16.18
C VAL A 245 13.38 14.32 -15.15
N HIS A 246 13.26 15.23 -14.18
CA HIS A 246 14.30 15.45 -13.18
C HIS A 246 14.63 14.19 -12.39
N ASN A 247 13.61 13.48 -11.88
CA ASN A 247 13.84 12.26 -11.12
C ASN A 247 14.48 11.15 -11.96
N ARG A 248 14.13 11.01 -13.24
CA ARG A 248 14.72 9.98 -14.11
C ARG A 248 16.18 10.30 -14.44
N VAL A 249 16.48 11.55 -14.80
CA VAL A 249 17.87 11.97 -15.08
C VAL A 249 18.72 11.86 -13.82
N TYR A 250 18.20 12.37 -12.70
CA TYR A 250 18.89 12.29 -11.41
C TYR A 250 19.03 10.85 -10.92
N ALA A 251 18.03 10.00 -11.23
CA ALA A 251 18.07 8.58 -10.99
C ALA A 251 19.19 7.89 -11.78
N ALA A 252 19.34 8.19 -13.06
CA ALA A 252 20.39 7.60 -13.87
C ALA A 252 21.78 7.99 -13.37
N ILE A 253 22.01 9.28 -13.08
CA ILE A 253 23.28 9.78 -12.54
C ILE A 253 23.61 9.09 -11.21
N ARG A 254 22.64 9.05 -10.28
CA ARG A 254 22.82 8.36 -8.98
C ARG A 254 23.04 6.87 -9.15
N GLY A 255 22.38 6.24 -10.13
CA GLY A 255 22.57 4.82 -10.43
C GLY A 255 24.01 4.49 -10.80
N ILE A 256 24.68 5.36 -11.56
CA ILE A 256 26.11 5.21 -11.89
C ILE A 256 26.94 5.33 -10.62
N ALA A 257 26.75 6.37 -9.82
CA ALA A 257 27.49 6.59 -8.58
C ALA A 257 27.22 5.48 -7.52
N ALA A 258 26.01 4.95 -7.47
CA ALA A 258 25.61 3.89 -6.55
C ALA A 258 26.38 2.58 -6.78
N ARG A 259 26.85 2.32 -8.02
CA ARG A 259 27.61 1.10 -8.34
C ARG A 259 28.87 0.94 -7.50
N ALA A 260 29.47 2.03 -7.03
CA ALA A 260 30.62 2.00 -6.15
C ALA A 260 30.36 1.31 -4.80
N PHE A 261 29.10 1.28 -4.34
CA PHE A 261 28.70 0.69 -3.07
C PHE A 261 28.27 -0.78 -3.19
N TYR A 262 27.94 -1.27 -4.40
CA TYR A 262 27.44 -2.62 -4.59
C TYR A 262 28.59 -3.63 -4.62
N ARG A 263 28.29 -4.82 -4.09
CA ARG A 263 29.19 -5.97 -4.05
C ARG A 263 28.56 -7.15 -4.77
N ARG A 264 29.38 -8.11 -5.15
CA ARG A 264 28.90 -9.36 -5.76
C ARG A 264 28.17 -10.21 -4.72
N PHE A 265 27.12 -10.88 -5.18
CA PHE A 265 26.42 -11.88 -4.38
C PHE A 265 27.27 -13.14 -4.23
N ASP A 266 27.53 -13.55 -2.99
CA ASP A 266 28.20 -14.80 -2.65
C ASP A 266 27.25 -15.68 -1.83
N PRO A 267 26.75 -16.81 -2.38
CA PRO A 267 25.84 -17.71 -1.66
C PRO A 267 26.52 -18.55 -0.60
N ASN A 268 27.87 -18.61 -0.55
CA ASN A 268 28.61 -19.53 0.32
C ASN A 268 28.80 -18.98 1.75
N CYS A 269 28.68 -17.69 1.96
CA CYS A 269 28.72 -17.14 3.31
C CYS A 269 27.31 -17.21 3.96
N PRO A 270 27.19 -17.45 5.27
CA PRO A 270 25.92 -17.42 5.95
C PRO A 270 25.39 -15.98 6.03
N TYR A 271 24.10 -15.75 5.70
CA TYR A 271 23.53 -14.43 5.69
C TYR A 271 22.03 -14.41 5.97
N VAL A 272 21.57 -13.23 6.41
CA VAL A 272 20.17 -12.81 6.43
C VAL A 272 19.94 -11.86 5.26
N PHE A 273 18.81 -11.99 4.56
CA PHE A 273 18.45 -11.12 3.45
C PHE A 273 17.43 -10.08 3.89
N PHE A 274 17.65 -8.80 3.54
CA PHE A 274 16.71 -7.71 3.77
C PHE A 274 16.46 -6.92 2.47
N PRO A 275 15.29 -7.09 1.81
CA PRO A 275 14.89 -6.29 0.67
C PRO A 275 14.37 -4.92 1.14
N LEU A 276 14.90 -3.84 0.56
CA LEU A 276 14.41 -2.48 0.81
C LEU A 276 13.12 -2.21 0.05
N HIS A 277 12.22 -1.46 0.67
CA HIS A 277 10.99 -0.96 0.06
C HIS A 277 11.22 0.34 -0.73
N LEU A 278 10.27 0.66 -1.61
CA LEU A 278 10.14 1.98 -2.21
C LEU A 278 9.77 3.00 -1.13
N TYR A 279 10.44 4.15 -1.11
CA TYR A 279 10.16 5.21 -0.13
C TYR A 279 8.79 5.89 -0.32
N ASN A 280 8.20 5.79 -1.49
CA ASN A 280 6.88 6.34 -1.81
C ASN A 280 5.77 5.28 -1.84
N ASP A 281 6.04 4.08 -1.36
CA ASP A 281 5.06 3.02 -1.27
C ASP A 281 4.17 3.21 -0.04
N SER A 282 2.85 3.04 -0.21
CA SER A 282 1.89 3.06 0.89
C SER A 282 2.14 1.97 1.94
N GLN A 283 2.76 0.87 1.54
CA GLN A 283 3.16 -0.20 2.45
C GLN A 283 4.08 0.29 3.57
N ILE A 284 4.93 1.27 3.26
CA ILE A 284 5.87 1.82 4.24
C ILE A 284 5.44 3.19 4.75
N SER A 285 4.88 4.05 3.89
CA SER A 285 4.52 5.42 4.28
C SER A 285 3.20 5.52 5.05
N VAL A 286 2.26 4.61 4.81
CA VAL A 286 0.95 4.55 5.49
C VAL A 286 0.94 3.49 6.59
N ARG A 287 1.31 2.25 6.24
CA ARG A 287 1.17 1.11 7.16
C ARG A 287 2.30 1.02 8.18
N ASN A 288 3.52 1.44 7.81
CA ASN A 288 4.72 1.33 8.63
C ASN A 288 5.52 2.64 8.69
N PRO A 289 4.93 3.80 9.00
CA PRO A 289 5.62 5.08 8.95
C PRO A 289 6.80 5.15 9.94
N HIS A 290 6.74 4.44 11.06
CA HIS A 290 7.80 4.32 12.05
C HIS A 290 9.04 3.56 11.53
N LEU A 291 8.87 2.70 10.51
CA LEU A 291 9.95 1.96 9.84
C LEU A 291 10.39 2.61 8.52
N PHE A 292 9.95 3.82 8.25
CA PHE A 292 10.26 4.53 7.01
C PHE A 292 11.75 4.73 6.77
N GLN A 293 12.54 4.97 7.84
CA GLN A 293 13.99 5.17 7.76
C GLN A 293 14.73 3.84 7.70
N GLN A 294 14.67 3.15 6.56
CA GLN A 294 15.19 1.80 6.38
C GLN A 294 16.70 1.66 6.66
N THR A 295 17.47 2.74 6.52
CA THR A 295 18.90 2.75 6.89
C THR A 295 19.10 2.40 8.37
N TRP A 296 18.21 2.86 9.27
CA TRP A 296 18.27 2.50 10.68
C TRP A 296 17.90 1.04 10.91
N ILE A 297 16.90 0.54 10.17
CA ILE A 297 16.56 -0.89 10.23
C ILE A 297 17.76 -1.75 9.85
N VAL A 298 18.47 -1.39 8.79
CA VAL A 298 19.71 -2.07 8.37
C VAL A 298 20.76 -2.04 9.49
N GLN A 299 20.94 -0.91 10.18
CA GLN A 299 21.88 -0.81 11.30
C GLN A 299 21.47 -1.71 12.49
N TYR A 300 20.18 -1.76 12.83
CA TYR A 300 19.66 -2.64 13.87
C TYR A 300 19.83 -4.12 13.50
N LEU A 301 19.46 -4.53 12.29
CA LEU A 301 19.63 -5.89 11.81
C LEU A 301 21.12 -6.29 11.77
N ALA A 302 22.00 -5.42 11.27
CA ALA A 302 23.43 -5.70 11.20
C ALA A 302 24.03 -5.98 12.59
N ARG A 303 23.68 -5.18 13.60
CA ARG A 303 24.13 -5.39 14.99
C ARG A 303 23.53 -6.63 15.65
N SER A 304 22.37 -7.09 15.16
CA SER A 304 21.67 -8.24 15.71
C SER A 304 22.16 -9.58 15.16
N LEU A 305 22.99 -9.56 14.11
CA LEU A 305 23.51 -10.79 13.50
C LEU A 305 24.57 -11.44 14.37
N PRO A 306 24.60 -12.78 14.44
CA PRO A 306 25.69 -13.53 15.03
C PRO A 306 27.01 -13.29 14.30
N GLN A 307 28.13 -13.50 15.01
CA GLN A 307 29.46 -13.42 14.42
C GLN A 307 29.59 -14.38 13.22
N GLY A 308 30.17 -13.90 12.13
CA GLY A 308 30.35 -14.64 10.89
C GLY A 308 29.17 -14.52 9.90
N TYR A 309 28.03 -13.95 10.31
CA TYR A 309 26.91 -13.70 9.41
C TYR A 309 27.01 -12.34 8.71
N LYS A 310 26.51 -12.27 7.48
CA LYS A 310 26.35 -11.01 6.72
C LYS A 310 24.86 -10.63 6.62
N LEU A 311 24.61 -9.32 6.49
CA LEU A 311 23.30 -8.80 6.09
C LEU A 311 23.35 -8.43 4.61
N TYR A 312 22.66 -9.17 3.77
CA TYR A 312 22.51 -8.82 2.36
C TYR A 312 21.33 -7.89 2.18
N VAL A 313 21.60 -6.68 1.71
CA VAL A 313 20.61 -5.64 1.51
C VAL A 313 20.49 -5.33 0.04
N LYS A 314 19.28 -5.33 -0.50
CA LYS A 314 19.01 -5.11 -1.90
C LYS A 314 17.93 -4.04 -2.07
N GLY A 315 18.21 -3.01 -2.88
CA GLY A 315 17.23 -2.00 -3.25
C GLY A 315 16.11 -2.55 -4.13
N HIS A 316 14.94 -1.89 -4.09
CA HIS A 316 13.82 -2.28 -4.93
C HIS A 316 14.12 -1.95 -6.42
N PRO A 317 13.82 -2.85 -7.38
CA PRO A 317 14.10 -2.61 -8.81
C PRO A 317 13.39 -1.39 -9.39
N GLY A 318 12.22 -1.03 -8.87
CA GLY A 318 11.46 0.15 -9.29
C GLY A 318 11.99 1.47 -8.76
N CYS A 319 12.88 1.44 -7.77
CA CYS A 319 13.59 2.60 -7.25
C CYS A 319 15.06 2.22 -7.00
N PRO A 320 15.86 2.11 -8.06
CA PRO A 320 17.23 1.59 -7.94
C PRO A 320 18.17 2.51 -7.14
N GLN A 321 17.65 3.66 -6.64
CA GLN A 321 18.53 4.63 -6.02
C GLN A 321 17.98 5.06 -4.67
N ASP A 322 18.44 4.43 -3.67
CA ASP A 322 18.51 5.08 -2.36
C ASP A 322 19.40 6.33 -2.44
N ARG A 323 19.20 7.30 -1.56
CA ARG A 323 20.10 8.46 -1.51
C ARG A 323 21.53 7.95 -1.31
N LEU A 324 22.49 8.47 -2.08
CA LEU A 324 23.90 8.03 -1.99
C LEU A 324 24.43 8.06 -0.55
N ARG A 325 23.99 9.05 0.24
CA ARG A 325 24.33 9.13 1.67
C ARG A 325 23.86 7.92 2.48
N ASN A 326 22.67 7.36 2.14
CA ASN A 326 22.13 6.19 2.81
C ASN A 326 22.89 4.93 2.40
N LEU A 327 23.21 4.79 1.10
CA LEU A 327 24.05 3.71 0.60
C LEU A 327 25.44 3.75 1.26
N ALA A 328 26.05 4.95 1.34
CA ALA A 328 27.33 5.12 2.00
C ALA A 328 27.27 4.76 3.51
N ALA A 329 26.19 5.15 4.19
CA ALA A 329 25.99 4.82 5.60
C ALA A 329 25.86 3.30 5.83
N MET A 330 25.10 2.63 4.99
CA MET A 330 24.95 1.17 5.05
C MET A 330 26.23 0.43 4.65
N ALA A 331 26.94 0.90 3.62
CA ALA A 331 28.19 0.28 3.14
C ALA A 331 29.36 0.39 4.13
N ARG A 332 29.29 1.29 5.11
CA ARG A 332 30.30 1.41 6.19
C ARG A 332 30.16 0.34 7.27
N LEU A 333 29.04 -0.36 7.31
CA LEU A 333 28.84 -1.43 8.28
C LEU A 333 29.58 -2.70 7.78
N GLU A 334 30.46 -3.23 8.61
CA GLU A 334 31.42 -4.30 8.26
C GLU A 334 30.73 -5.58 7.76
N ASN A 335 29.60 -5.90 8.37
CA ASN A 335 28.83 -7.12 8.05
C ASN A 335 27.65 -6.87 7.10
N VAL A 336 27.52 -5.67 6.47
CA VAL A 336 26.51 -5.35 5.47
C VAL A 336 27.07 -5.46 4.06
N VAL A 337 26.34 -6.15 3.20
CA VAL A 337 26.66 -6.30 1.77
C VAL A 337 25.50 -5.73 0.96
N LEU A 338 25.75 -4.60 0.30
CA LEU A 338 24.78 -3.99 -0.60
C LEU A 338 24.84 -4.69 -1.96
N LEU A 339 23.69 -5.18 -2.43
CA LEU A 339 23.55 -5.85 -3.71
C LEU A 339 22.93 -4.91 -4.74
N ASP A 340 23.37 -5.05 -6.00
CA ASP A 340 22.78 -4.31 -7.11
C ASP A 340 21.28 -4.64 -7.22
N PRO A 341 20.39 -3.63 -7.39
CA PRO A 341 18.95 -3.83 -7.52
C PRO A 341 18.52 -4.77 -8.65
N SER A 342 19.39 -5.01 -9.67
CA SER A 342 19.12 -5.93 -10.78
C SER A 342 19.32 -7.40 -10.42
N VAL A 343 20.02 -7.72 -9.33
CA VAL A 343 20.24 -9.10 -8.89
C VAL A 343 18.88 -9.75 -8.56
N ASN A 344 18.71 -10.99 -8.94
CA ASN A 344 17.47 -11.73 -8.71
C ASN A 344 17.21 -11.93 -7.20
N ALA A 345 16.18 -11.25 -6.67
CA ALA A 345 15.82 -11.31 -5.25
C ALA A 345 15.43 -12.73 -4.80
N HIS A 346 14.74 -13.49 -5.65
CA HIS A 346 14.38 -14.87 -5.37
C HIS A 346 15.62 -15.74 -5.11
N LYS A 347 16.65 -15.64 -5.98
CA LYS A 347 17.91 -16.39 -5.78
C LYS A 347 18.57 -16.05 -4.45
N ILE A 348 18.54 -14.76 -4.04
CA ILE A 348 19.10 -14.32 -2.76
C ILE A 348 18.28 -14.91 -1.60
N ALA A 349 16.95 -14.81 -1.66
CA ALA A 349 16.07 -15.29 -0.61
C ALA A 349 16.20 -16.82 -0.40
N MET A 350 16.31 -17.60 -1.48
CA MET A 350 16.39 -19.06 -1.41
C MET A 350 17.68 -19.58 -0.75
N SER A 351 18.79 -18.85 -0.89
CA SER A 351 20.06 -19.23 -0.26
C SER A 351 20.24 -18.61 1.14
N ALA A 352 19.35 -17.70 1.57
CA ALA A 352 19.41 -17.07 2.88
C ALA A 352 19.10 -18.05 4.03
N ARG A 353 19.69 -17.82 5.19
CA ARG A 353 19.31 -18.52 6.43
C ARG A 353 17.96 -18.03 6.96
N ALA A 354 17.72 -16.72 6.87
CA ALA A 354 16.44 -16.10 7.14
C ALA A 354 16.25 -14.88 6.22
N VAL A 355 14.98 -14.47 6.03
CA VAL A 355 14.62 -13.26 5.29
C VAL A 355 13.94 -12.30 6.24
N ALA A 356 14.51 -11.11 6.44
CA ALA A 356 13.87 -10.06 7.23
C ALA A 356 13.08 -9.13 6.30
N VAL A 357 11.85 -8.80 6.65
CA VAL A 357 10.98 -7.92 5.85
C VAL A 357 10.21 -6.94 6.74
N ILE A 358 9.86 -5.81 6.19
CA ILE A 358 8.86 -4.94 6.85
C ILE A 358 7.47 -5.54 6.55
N ASN A 359 7.04 -5.55 5.29
CA ASN A 359 5.79 -6.17 4.82
C ASN A 359 5.85 -6.46 3.31
N SER A 360 6.90 -7.18 2.88
CA SER A 360 7.23 -7.39 1.47
C SER A 360 6.71 -8.72 0.92
N THR A 361 6.33 -8.73 -0.36
CA THR A 361 6.04 -9.98 -1.10
C THR A 361 7.24 -10.94 -1.13
N ALA A 362 8.47 -10.43 -0.99
CA ALA A 362 9.65 -11.29 -0.85
C ALA A 362 9.60 -12.15 0.43
N GLY A 363 8.96 -11.65 1.51
CA GLY A 363 8.70 -12.45 2.71
C GLY A 363 7.68 -13.56 2.45
N ALA A 364 6.58 -13.27 1.74
CA ALA A 364 5.60 -14.28 1.36
C ALA A 364 6.21 -15.37 0.46
N GLU A 365 7.03 -14.97 -0.52
CA GLU A 365 7.79 -15.93 -1.34
C GLU A 365 8.73 -16.81 -0.48
N ALA A 366 9.44 -16.20 0.48
CA ALA A 366 10.32 -16.95 1.38
C ALA A 366 9.54 -17.95 2.24
N LEU A 367 8.37 -17.56 2.80
CA LEU A 367 7.48 -18.46 3.55
C LEU A 367 7.00 -19.62 2.70
N ILE A 368 6.59 -19.39 1.45
CA ILE A 368 6.17 -20.44 0.52
C ILE A 368 7.30 -21.45 0.30
N HIS A 369 8.55 -21.00 0.25
CA HIS A 369 9.73 -21.85 0.20
C HIS A 369 10.18 -22.35 1.58
N ARG A 370 9.35 -22.22 2.60
CA ARG A 370 9.58 -22.67 3.98
C ARG A 370 10.82 -22.07 4.64
N LYS A 371 11.25 -20.88 4.16
CA LYS A 371 12.35 -20.13 4.78
C LYS A 371 11.86 -19.37 6.01
N PRO A 372 12.66 -19.30 7.08
CA PRO A 372 12.35 -18.47 8.23
C PRO A 372 12.24 -16.98 7.83
N VAL A 373 11.15 -16.33 8.24
CA VAL A 373 10.91 -14.91 7.94
C VAL A 373 10.78 -14.13 9.23
N ILE A 374 11.56 -13.06 9.33
CA ILE A 374 11.53 -12.09 10.43
C ILE A 374 10.63 -10.92 9.98
N ALA A 375 9.48 -10.77 10.63
CA ALA A 375 8.49 -9.74 10.32
C ALA A 375 8.68 -8.51 11.22
N LEU A 376 9.15 -7.40 10.64
CA LEU A 376 9.47 -6.17 11.37
C LEU A 376 8.28 -5.22 11.49
N GLY A 377 7.42 -5.15 10.48
CA GLY A 377 6.35 -4.17 10.40
C GLY A 377 4.95 -4.78 10.48
N ASN A 378 3.94 -3.92 10.37
CA ASN A 378 2.57 -4.35 10.20
C ASN A 378 2.42 -5.06 8.86
N TRP A 379 2.13 -6.34 8.92
CA TRP A 379 2.05 -7.22 7.78
C TRP A 379 0.96 -8.26 8.00
N GLU A 380 0.20 -8.59 6.97
CA GLU A 380 -0.92 -9.53 7.03
C GLU A 380 -0.51 -10.97 7.38
N LEU A 381 0.77 -11.30 7.33
CA LEU A 381 1.31 -12.60 7.74
C LEU A 381 1.94 -12.59 9.14
N LYS A 382 1.98 -11.43 9.79
CA LYS A 382 2.50 -11.30 11.16
C LYS A 382 1.48 -11.81 12.18
N HIS A 383 1.96 -12.36 13.30
CA HIS A 383 1.15 -12.93 14.40
C HIS A 383 0.29 -14.16 14.03
N LEU A 384 0.57 -14.79 12.89
CA LEU A 384 -0.12 -16.02 12.47
C LEU A 384 0.70 -17.28 12.79
N GLY A 385 1.79 -17.14 13.51
CA GLY A 385 2.63 -18.24 13.98
C GLY A 385 3.53 -18.87 12.90
N ILE A 386 3.65 -18.26 11.71
CA ILE A 386 4.53 -18.70 10.61
C ILE A 386 5.71 -17.75 10.40
N THR A 387 5.82 -16.69 11.20
CA THR A 387 6.87 -15.68 11.16
C THR A 387 7.52 -15.51 12.53
N PHE A 388 8.72 -14.96 12.54
CA PHE A 388 9.42 -14.48 13.73
C PHE A 388 9.08 -13.00 13.90
N ASP A 389 8.15 -12.69 14.79
CA ASP A 389 7.54 -11.37 14.90
C ASP A 389 8.37 -10.42 15.78
N VAL A 390 8.65 -9.24 15.27
CA VAL A 390 9.36 -8.19 15.98
C VAL A 390 8.38 -7.09 16.35
N ASP A 391 7.94 -7.09 17.59
CA ASP A 391 7.10 -6.04 18.17
C ASP A 391 7.92 -5.01 18.90
N ASP A 392 9.06 -5.43 19.46
CA ASP A 392 10.03 -4.58 20.10
C ASP A 392 11.43 -4.84 19.51
N LEU A 393 12.04 -3.81 18.95
CA LEU A 393 13.38 -3.86 18.38
C LEU A 393 14.47 -4.23 19.41
N SER A 394 14.22 -4.04 20.71
CA SER A 394 15.15 -4.48 21.76
C SER A 394 15.36 -6.00 21.77
N ASN A 395 14.36 -6.77 21.32
CA ASN A 395 14.39 -8.23 21.21
C ASN A 395 14.97 -8.73 19.88
N LEU A 396 15.33 -7.82 18.94
CA LEU A 396 15.68 -8.20 17.57
C LEU A 396 16.83 -9.20 17.50
N ALA A 397 17.87 -9.05 18.32
CA ALA A 397 19.02 -9.96 18.31
C ALA A 397 18.64 -11.40 18.69
N ARG A 398 17.74 -11.57 19.66
CA ARG A 398 17.22 -12.89 20.05
C ARG A 398 16.36 -13.48 18.93
N ILE A 399 15.42 -12.67 18.40
CA ILE A 399 14.52 -13.11 17.31
C ILE A 399 15.31 -13.49 16.06
N VAL A 400 16.35 -12.75 15.69
CA VAL A 400 17.23 -13.08 14.57
C VAL A 400 17.92 -14.42 14.82
N ARG A 401 18.40 -14.68 16.03
CA ARG A 401 19.03 -15.96 16.41
C ARG A 401 18.02 -17.10 16.28
N ASP A 402 16.86 -16.95 16.88
CA ASP A 402 15.79 -17.94 16.84
C ASP A 402 15.39 -18.28 15.38
N ALA A 403 15.32 -17.27 14.51
CA ALA A 403 15.01 -17.46 13.09
C ALA A 403 16.11 -18.21 12.33
N ILE A 404 17.37 -17.88 12.60
CA ILE A 404 18.55 -18.52 11.93
C ILE A 404 18.68 -19.99 12.32
N ASP A 405 18.39 -20.30 13.57
CA ASP A 405 18.56 -21.63 14.16
C ASP A 405 17.30 -22.52 13.98
N SER A 406 16.20 -21.94 13.49
CA SER A 406 14.93 -22.66 13.32
C SER A 406 14.97 -23.66 12.15
N PRO A 407 14.23 -24.78 12.26
CA PRO A 407 13.97 -25.65 11.13
C PRO A 407 13.10 -24.94 10.07
N PRO A 408 13.00 -25.51 8.86
CA PRO A 408 12.05 -25.06 7.86
C PRO A 408 10.61 -25.07 8.40
N ILE A 409 9.80 -24.07 8.00
CA ILE A 409 8.41 -23.95 8.45
C ILE A 409 7.64 -25.21 8.09
N ASP A 410 6.80 -25.68 9.03
CA ASP A 410 5.92 -26.82 8.81
C ASP A 410 4.91 -26.54 7.69
N GLU A 411 4.76 -27.49 6.78
CA GLU A 411 3.92 -27.36 5.58
C GLU A 411 2.43 -27.28 5.94
N SER A 412 1.97 -28.08 6.90
CA SER A 412 0.57 -28.11 7.32
C SER A 412 0.18 -26.77 7.96
N LYS A 413 1.08 -26.23 8.79
CA LYS A 413 0.91 -24.90 9.39
C LYS A 413 0.86 -23.79 8.35
N LEU A 414 1.75 -23.84 7.37
CA LEU A 414 1.78 -22.89 6.26
C LEU A 414 0.47 -22.95 5.45
N CYS A 415 0.00 -24.15 5.12
CA CYS A 415 -1.25 -24.36 4.40
C CYS A 415 -2.46 -23.87 5.21
N SER A 416 -2.54 -24.17 6.50
CA SER A 416 -3.58 -23.70 7.40
C SER A 416 -3.69 -22.16 7.38
N VAL A 417 -2.57 -21.47 7.56
CA VAL A 417 -2.54 -20.00 7.55
C VAL A 417 -2.94 -19.42 6.20
N PHE A 418 -2.40 -19.92 5.09
CA PHE A 418 -2.76 -19.40 3.77
C PHE A 418 -4.20 -19.71 3.39
N TYR A 419 -4.75 -20.85 3.77
CA TYR A 419 -6.17 -21.14 3.63
C TYR A 419 -7.01 -20.13 4.39
N SER A 420 -6.70 -19.92 5.66
CA SER A 420 -7.42 -18.97 6.53
C SER A 420 -7.40 -17.55 5.99
N ILE A 421 -6.25 -17.09 5.48
CA ILE A 421 -6.12 -15.80 4.80
C ILE A 421 -7.02 -15.74 3.56
N ARG A 422 -7.02 -16.79 2.74
CA ARG A 422 -7.88 -16.85 1.56
C ARG A 422 -9.37 -16.76 1.90
N GLN A 423 -9.79 -17.36 3.02
CA GLN A 423 -11.17 -17.26 3.51
C GLN A 423 -11.53 -15.86 4.00
N ALA A 424 -10.58 -15.14 4.60
CA ALA A 424 -10.75 -13.76 5.03
C ALA A 424 -10.73 -12.73 3.87
N MET A 425 -10.34 -13.15 2.67
CA MET A 425 -10.34 -12.31 1.48
C MET A 425 -11.65 -12.38 0.72
N TYR A 426 -11.98 -11.30 0.03
CA TYR A 426 -13.20 -11.19 -0.77
C TYR A 426 -12.93 -11.59 -2.23
N PRO A 427 -13.94 -12.21 -2.92
CA PRO A 427 -13.85 -12.53 -4.34
C PRO A 427 -13.62 -11.29 -5.21
N GLY A 428 -12.91 -11.48 -6.32
CA GLY A 428 -12.56 -10.42 -7.25
C GLY A 428 -11.22 -9.75 -6.91
N ASN A 429 -10.59 -9.16 -7.94
CA ASN A 429 -9.33 -8.45 -7.79
C ASN A 429 -9.30 -7.25 -8.74
N ILE A 430 -9.48 -6.06 -8.19
CA ILE A 430 -9.46 -4.81 -8.98
C ILE A 430 -8.08 -4.52 -9.59
N PHE A 431 -7.02 -5.12 -9.07
CA PHE A 431 -5.64 -4.98 -9.55
C PHE A 431 -5.25 -6.05 -10.58
N ALA A 432 -6.16 -6.98 -10.92
CA ALA A 432 -5.93 -7.97 -11.95
C ALA A 432 -5.72 -7.30 -13.32
N ARG A 433 -5.12 -8.02 -14.26
CA ARG A 433 -4.97 -7.53 -15.64
C ARG A 433 -6.33 -7.28 -16.31
N GLU A 434 -7.29 -8.14 -16.02
CA GLU A 434 -8.68 -8.08 -16.49
C GLU A 434 -9.60 -8.28 -15.28
N PRO A 435 -9.93 -7.20 -14.54
CA PRO A 435 -10.78 -7.29 -13.36
C PRO A 435 -12.23 -7.66 -13.71
N GLU A 436 -12.80 -8.57 -12.94
CA GLU A 436 -14.23 -8.86 -12.94
C GLU A 436 -14.96 -7.84 -12.07
N TYR A 437 -15.32 -6.68 -12.62
CA TYR A 437 -15.85 -5.56 -11.87
C TYR A 437 -17.16 -5.85 -11.15
N ASP A 438 -18.02 -6.71 -11.68
CA ASP A 438 -19.27 -7.10 -11.03
C ASP A 438 -18.99 -7.94 -9.78
N THR A 439 -18.02 -8.83 -9.82
CA THR A 439 -17.54 -9.59 -8.64
C THR A 439 -16.94 -8.67 -7.58
N VAL A 440 -16.14 -7.67 -8.01
CA VAL A 440 -15.57 -6.66 -7.11
C VAL A 440 -16.66 -5.83 -6.44
N ALA A 441 -17.64 -5.34 -7.21
CA ALA A 441 -18.76 -4.55 -6.69
C ALA A 441 -19.60 -5.36 -5.69
N ASN A 442 -19.94 -6.61 -6.01
CA ASN A 442 -20.70 -7.48 -5.09
C ASN A 442 -19.94 -7.75 -3.78
N SER A 443 -18.62 -7.88 -3.84
CA SER A 443 -17.79 -8.03 -2.64
C SER A 443 -17.79 -6.77 -1.77
N LEU A 444 -17.71 -5.58 -2.38
CA LEU A 444 -17.83 -4.30 -1.68
C LEU A 444 -19.23 -4.13 -1.04
N ILE A 445 -20.29 -4.48 -1.76
CA ILE A 445 -21.66 -4.45 -1.25
C ILE A 445 -21.79 -5.31 0.01
N ARG A 446 -21.27 -6.54 -0.03
CA ARG A 446 -21.25 -7.45 1.13
C ARG A 446 -20.45 -6.88 2.30
N LYS A 447 -19.23 -6.33 2.06
CA LYS A 447 -18.42 -5.73 3.13
C LYS A 447 -19.11 -4.53 3.76
N VAL A 448 -19.72 -3.65 2.96
CA VAL A 448 -20.47 -2.49 3.46
C VAL A 448 -21.66 -2.94 4.32
N ALA A 449 -22.40 -3.97 3.91
CA ALA A 449 -23.50 -4.53 4.71
C ALA A 449 -23.01 -5.05 6.07
N LEU A 450 -21.88 -5.76 6.10
CA LEU A 450 -21.24 -6.24 7.32
C LEU A 450 -20.85 -5.08 8.25
N VAL A 451 -20.17 -4.06 7.72
CA VAL A 451 -19.74 -2.88 8.50
C VAL A 451 -20.95 -2.13 9.07
N ARG A 452 -22.02 -1.98 8.29
CA ARG A 452 -23.28 -1.36 8.79
C ARG A 452 -23.89 -2.14 9.94
N SER A 453 -23.91 -3.46 9.87
CA SER A 453 -24.44 -4.28 10.99
C SER A 453 -23.60 -4.15 12.25
N GLN A 454 -22.27 -4.05 12.11
CA GLN A 454 -21.35 -3.81 13.23
C GLN A 454 -21.55 -2.42 13.86
N LEU A 455 -21.73 -1.38 13.05
CA LEU A 455 -22.00 -0.03 13.54
C LEU A 455 -23.35 0.06 14.27
N ALA A 456 -24.39 -0.62 13.78
CA ALA A 456 -25.69 -0.65 14.43
C ALA A 456 -25.63 -1.37 15.80
N SER A 457 -24.98 -2.53 15.87
CA SER A 457 -24.83 -3.28 17.14
C SER A 457 -23.99 -2.52 18.18
N HIS A 458 -23.03 -1.70 17.74
CA HIS A 458 -22.24 -0.84 18.64
C HIS A 458 -23.08 0.30 19.23
N ALA A 459 -23.95 0.89 18.41
CA ALA A 459 -24.85 1.94 18.86
C ALA A 459 -25.86 1.42 19.91
N ASP A 460 -26.41 0.22 19.70
CA ASP A 460 -27.34 -0.42 20.65
C ASP A 460 -26.67 -0.74 21.99
N ASN A 461 -25.41 -1.17 21.99
CA ASN A 461 -24.64 -1.46 23.21
C ASN A 461 -24.20 -0.22 24.01
N ILE A 462 -24.19 0.98 23.41
CA ILE A 462 -23.88 2.23 24.12
C ILE A 462 -25.16 2.81 24.78
N ILE A 463 -26.33 2.46 24.28
CA ILE A 463 -27.63 2.92 24.78
C ILE A 463 -28.18 1.99 25.86
N ALA A 464 -27.74 0.75 25.93
CA ALA A 464 -28.06 -0.23 26.98
C ALA A 464 -27.11 -0.11 28.18
#